data_0268ebe577e8a2f1e224ffb6bd6fa934
#
_entry.id   0268ebe577e8a2f1e224ffb6bd6fa934
#
_cell.length_a   1.000
_cell.length_b   1.000
_cell.length_c   1.000
_cell.angle_alpha   90.00
_cell.angle_beta   90.00
_cell.angle_gamma   90.00
#
_symmetry.space_group_name_H-M   'P 1'
#
loop_
_entity.id
_entity.type
_entity.pdbx_description
1 polymer ?
#
loop_
_entity_poly.entity_id
_entity_poly.type
_entity_poly.pdbx_seq_one_letter_code
_entity_poly.pdbx_strand_id
1 'polypeptide(L)'
;MGMVAEQDLHIDRYDRQRLRPFADSIGTGFYMVDIHPCGANERGRMMMPKPFQIPMATLIPQGVNNFLAAAKNIGVTHLTNGAFRLHPIEWNIGEVAGVMAAMALEKGGLPPAGAVQAEITKLGVPLVWFDDVPTDHPSFRAIHLAAIRGWYPVDAHNLHASPDSPVTRFEAAAALAAYQGEQLEGKAAAEKAVKEGWMAGDDRNWIDG
;
A
#
# COMPACT_ATOMS: atom_id res chain seq x y z
N MET A 1 9.11 -11.93 -9.61
CA MET A 1 7.84 -12.61 -9.34
C MET A 1 7.55 -12.52 -7.85
N GLY A 2 6.35 -12.10 -7.49
CA GLY A 2 5.85 -12.10 -6.13
C GLY A 2 4.75 -13.15 -5.95
N MET A 3 4.53 -13.59 -4.72
CA MET A 3 3.41 -14.43 -4.33
C MET A 3 2.88 -13.92 -3.00
N VAL A 4 1.57 -13.74 -2.92
CA VAL A 4 0.89 -13.46 -1.64
C VAL A 4 0.53 -14.78 -0.98
N ALA A 5 0.95 -14.94 0.25
CA ALA A 5 0.68 -16.11 1.08
C ALA A 5 -0.24 -15.75 2.26
N GLU A 6 -0.64 -16.73 3.03
CA GLU A 6 -1.62 -16.57 4.11
C GLU A 6 -1.17 -15.55 5.17
N GLN A 7 0.11 -15.51 5.49
CA GLN A 7 0.68 -14.55 6.44
C GLN A 7 0.59 -13.09 5.99
N ASP A 8 0.38 -12.87 4.68
CA ASP A 8 0.20 -11.53 4.10
C ASP A 8 -1.25 -11.06 4.17
N LEU A 9 -2.18 -11.92 4.58
CA LEU A 9 -3.60 -11.61 4.77
C LEU A 9 -4.04 -11.78 6.22
N HIS A 10 -3.38 -12.67 6.97
CA HIS A 10 -3.74 -13.01 8.34
C HIS A 10 -2.83 -12.30 9.32
N ILE A 11 -3.43 -11.74 10.37
CA ILE A 11 -2.71 -11.15 11.49
C ILE A 11 -3.03 -11.97 12.74
N ASP A 12 -2.01 -12.60 13.30
CA ASP A 12 -2.12 -13.33 14.57
C ASP A 12 -2.40 -12.44 15.78
N ARG A 13 -2.25 -11.10 15.59
CA ARG A 13 -2.51 -10.11 16.63
C ARG A 13 -3.81 -9.38 16.35
N TYR A 14 -4.80 -9.60 17.19
CA TYR A 14 -6.12 -8.98 17.11
C TYR A 14 -6.11 -7.45 17.27
N ASP A 15 -5.04 -6.90 17.85
CA ASP A 15 -4.86 -5.47 18.08
C ASP A 15 -4.52 -4.68 16.83
N ARG A 16 -4.06 -5.33 15.76
CA ARG A 16 -3.71 -4.65 14.50
C ARG A 16 -4.88 -4.60 13.53
N GLN A 17 -5.05 -3.48 12.86
CA GLN A 17 -6.06 -3.28 11.83
C GLN A 17 -5.52 -3.46 10.41
N ARG A 18 -4.21 -3.41 10.23
CA ARG A 18 -3.58 -3.59 8.92
C ARG A 18 -2.29 -4.41 9.00
N LEU A 19 -1.92 -4.96 7.85
CA LEU A 19 -0.66 -5.66 7.63
C LEU A 19 0.47 -4.68 7.30
N ARG A 20 1.70 -5.19 7.30
CA ARG A 20 2.85 -4.42 6.82
C ARG A 20 2.64 -4.05 5.35
N PRO A 21 2.80 -2.77 4.97
CA PRO A 21 2.64 -2.34 3.58
C PRO A 21 3.68 -2.98 2.65
N PHE A 22 3.23 -3.39 1.46
CA PHE A 22 4.13 -3.75 0.36
C PHE A 22 4.59 -2.47 -0.36
N ALA A 23 5.90 -2.28 -0.51
CA ALA A 23 6.46 -1.12 -1.20
C ALA A 23 6.03 -1.03 -2.68
N ASP A 24 5.70 -2.16 -3.29
CA ASP A 24 5.21 -2.28 -4.67
C ASP A 24 3.69 -2.45 -4.77
N SER A 25 2.93 -2.01 -3.76
CA SER A 25 1.47 -2.05 -3.78
C SER A 25 0.90 -1.31 -4.99
N ILE A 26 -0.05 -1.94 -5.67
CA ILE A 26 -0.78 -1.41 -6.83
C ILE A 26 -2.30 -1.39 -6.62
N GLY A 27 -2.73 -1.56 -5.39
CA GLY A 27 -4.13 -1.55 -5.04
C GLY A 27 -4.37 -2.16 -3.68
N THR A 28 -5.62 -2.08 -3.24
CA THR A 28 -6.06 -2.63 -1.95
C THR A 28 -7.29 -3.49 -2.13
N GLY A 29 -7.51 -4.42 -1.20
CA GLY A 29 -8.69 -5.25 -1.15
C GLY A 29 -9.13 -5.54 0.27
N PHE A 30 -10.41 -5.82 0.42
CA PHE A 30 -10.98 -6.29 1.68
C PHE A 30 -12.12 -7.25 1.36
N TYR A 31 -11.83 -8.52 1.42
CA TYR A 31 -12.80 -9.59 1.18
C TYR A 31 -12.37 -10.85 1.91
N MET A 32 -13.33 -11.67 2.30
CA MET A 32 -13.07 -12.94 2.99
C MET A 32 -12.26 -13.91 2.14
N VAL A 33 -11.41 -14.67 2.79
CA VAL A 33 -10.84 -15.89 2.21
C VAL A 33 -11.97 -16.90 2.11
N ASP A 34 -12.57 -17.03 0.93
CA ASP A 34 -13.70 -17.91 0.69
C ASP A 34 -13.22 -19.16 -0.05
N ILE A 35 -13.19 -20.29 0.67
CA ILE A 35 -12.79 -21.59 0.14
C ILE A 35 -14.01 -22.48 0.04
N HIS A 36 -14.40 -22.77 -1.18
CA HIS A 36 -15.49 -23.67 -1.49
C HIS A 36 -15.04 -25.14 -1.31
N PRO A 37 -15.93 -26.04 -0.86
CA PRO A 37 -15.62 -27.45 -0.76
C PRO A 37 -15.43 -28.06 -2.16
N CYS A 38 -14.46 -28.95 -2.30
CA CYS A 38 -14.20 -29.68 -3.53
C CYS A 38 -14.98 -31.01 -3.60
N GLY A 39 -15.56 -31.47 -2.51
CA GLY A 39 -16.29 -32.73 -2.42
C GLY A 39 -17.52 -32.64 -1.52
N ALA A 40 -18.44 -33.58 -1.69
CA ALA A 40 -19.73 -33.61 -0.99
C ALA A 40 -19.62 -33.71 0.55
N ASN A 41 -18.49 -34.18 1.07
CA ASN A 41 -18.23 -34.35 2.50
C ASN A 41 -17.27 -33.29 3.08
N GLU A 42 -16.85 -32.33 2.29
CA GLU A 42 -15.98 -31.24 2.71
C GLU A 42 -16.80 -30.03 3.12
N ARG A 43 -16.32 -29.30 4.12
CA ARG A 43 -16.90 -28.02 4.51
C ARG A 43 -16.08 -26.91 3.91
N GLY A 44 -16.76 -25.93 3.30
CA GLY A 44 -16.13 -24.68 2.91
C GLY A 44 -15.56 -23.95 4.15
N ARG A 45 -14.57 -23.13 3.93
CA ARG A 45 -13.96 -22.29 4.97
C ARG A 45 -14.06 -20.82 4.57
N MET A 46 -14.48 -20.01 5.51
CA MET A 46 -14.46 -18.56 5.36
C MET A 46 -13.68 -17.95 6.52
N MET A 47 -12.77 -17.03 6.19
CA MET A 47 -11.97 -16.29 7.15
C MET A 47 -11.89 -14.84 6.69
N MET A 48 -12.17 -13.90 7.60
CA MET A 48 -12.03 -12.47 7.31
C MET A 48 -10.57 -12.07 7.51
N PRO A 49 -9.88 -11.63 6.46
CA PRO A 49 -8.57 -11.01 6.59
C PRO A 49 -8.73 -9.56 7.06
N LYS A 50 -7.64 -8.91 7.33
CA LYS A 50 -7.58 -7.45 7.40
C LYS A 50 -7.54 -6.85 5.99
N PRO A 51 -7.79 -5.53 5.82
CA PRO A 51 -7.54 -4.88 4.55
C PRO A 51 -6.12 -5.18 4.07
N PHE A 52 -6.00 -5.65 2.84
CA PHE A 52 -4.74 -6.11 2.26
C PHE A 52 -4.36 -5.32 1.01
N GLN A 53 -3.12 -5.43 0.62
CA GLN A 53 -2.58 -4.80 -0.58
C GLN A 53 -2.33 -5.84 -1.67
N ILE A 54 -2.27 -5.36 -2.90
CA ILE A 54 -1.96 -6.14 -4.10
C ILE A 54 -0.54 -5.78 -4.55
N PRO A 55 0.47 -6.64 -4.35
CA PRO A 55 1.82 -6.34 -4.81
C PRO A 55 1.94 -6.42 -6.33
N MET A 56 2.58 -5.46 -6.97
CA MET A 56 2.84 -5.43 -8.41
C MET A 56 3.56 -6.70 -8.90
N ALA A 57 4.49 -7.21 -8.10
CA ALA A 57 5.25 -8.40 -8.42
C ALA A 57 4.39 -9.65 -8.67
N THR A 58 3.15 -9.69 -8.16
CA THR A 58 2.23 -10.82 -8.36
C THR A 58 1.66 -10.89 -9.78
N LEU A 59 1.72 -9.78 -10.54
CA LEU A 59 1.25 -9.73 -11.93
C LEU A 59 2.31 -10.22 -12.92
N ILE A 60 3.57 -10.35 -12.48
CA ILE A 60 4.71 -10.65 -13.33
C ILE A 60 5.07 -12.14 -13.21
N PRO A 61 4.81 -12.98 -14.22
CA PRO A 61 5.12 -14.41 -14.17
C PRO A 61 6.62 -14.67 -14.25
N GLN A 62 7.06 -15.79 -13.69
CA GLN A 62 8.43 -16.23 -13.79
C GLN A 62 8.65 -17.01 -15.09
N GLY A 63 9.73 -16.71 -15.80
CA GLY A 63 10.14 -17.45 -17.00
C GLY A 63 9.27 -17.23 -18.25
N VAL A 64 8.36 -16.25 -18.20
CA VAL A 64 7.52 -15.88 -19.35
C VAL A 64 7.69 -14.40 -19.62
N ASN A 65 8.02 -14.05 -20.86
CA ASN A 65 8.15 -12.67 -21.31
C ASN A 65 6.87 -12.21 -22.02
N ASN A 66 6.64 -10.89 -22.04
CA ASN A 66 5.50 -10.25 -22.70
C ASN A 66 4.13 -10.75 -22.22
N PHE A 67 4.03 -11.03 -20.93
CA PHE A 67 2.81 -11.49 -20.30
C PHE A 67 2.64 -10.83 -18.93
N LEU A 68 1.43 -10.36 -18.62
CA LEU A 68 1.01 -9.93 -17.31
C LEU A 68 -0.25 -10.67 -16.90
N ALA A 69 -0.30 -11.14 -15.67
CA ALA A 69 -1.55 -11.63 -15.08
C ALA A 69 -2.48 -10.45 -14.80
N ALA A 70 -3.75 -10.55 -15.16
CA ALA A 70 -4.66 -9.41 -15.16
C ALA A 70 -6.02 -9.67 -14.50
N ALA A 71 -6.14 -10.73 -13.72
CA ALA A 71 -7.35 -11.05 -12.95
C ALA A 71 -7.04 -12.07 -11.83
N LYS A 72 -7.76 -13.19 -11.78
CA LYS A 72 -7.60 -14.26 -10.76
C LYS A 72 -6.28 -15.02 -10.83
N ASN A 73 -5.55 -14.89 -11.91
CA ASN A 73 -4.35 -15.65 -12.25
C ASN A 73 -3.05 -15.00 -11.77
N ILE A 74 -3.11 -14.08 -10.81
CA ILE A 74 -1.94 -13.46 -10.19
C ILE A 74 -1.21 -14.46 -9.27
N GLY A 75 -0.02 -14.06 -8.81
CA GLY A 75 0.79 -14.85 -7.87
C GLY A 75 0.18 -14.87 -6.46
N VAL A 76 -0.70 -15.83 -6.21
CA VAL A 76 -1.37 -16.06 -4.90
C VAL A 76 -1.39 -17.55 -4.60
N THR A 77 -1.46 -17.93 -3.32
CA THR A 77 -1.70 -19.32 -2.91
C THR A 77 -3.16 -19.69 -3.12
N HIS A 78 -3.48 -20.98 -3.02
CA HIS A 78 -4.85 -21.46 -3.09
C HIS A 78 -5.76 -20.77 -2.06
N LEU A 79 -5.27 -20.57 -0.84
CA LEU A 79 -6.05 -19.93 0.23
C LEU A 79 -6.22 -18.42 -0.02
N THR A 80 -5.15 -17.73 -0.32
CA THR A 80 -5.21 -16.27 -0.54
C THR A 80 -5.99 -15.91 -1.80
N ASN A 81 -6.01 -16.78 -2.82
CA ASN A 81 -6.87 -16.59 -3.99
C ASN A 81 -8.36 -16.43 -3.62
N GLY A 82 -8.80 -17.09 -2.54
CA GLY A 82 -10.17 -16.91 -2.03
C GLY A 82 -10.53 -15.46 -1.73
N ALA A 83 -9.56 -14.63 -1.30
CA ALA A 83 -9.76 -13.21 -1.02
C ALA A 83 -9.55 -12.32 -2.27
N PHE A 84 -8.68 -12.71 -3.18
CA PHE A 84 -8.32 -11.89 -4.36
C PHE A 84 -9.30 -12.03 -5.53
N ARG A 85 -10.16 -13.03 -5.56
CA ARG A 85 -11.10 -13.30 -6.67
C ARG A 85 -12.43 -12.55 -6.62
N LEU A 86 -12.55 -11.50 -5.80
CA LEU A 86 -13.72 -10.61 -5.81
C LEU A 86 -13.66 -9.66 -7.00
N HIS A 87 -14.77 -9.45 -7.70
CA HIS A 87 -14.81 -8.68 -8.94
C HIS A 87 -14.20 -7.28 -8.84
N PRO A 88 -14.45 -6.44 -7.81
CA PRO A 88 -13.78 -5.15 -7.67
C PRO A 88 -12.26 -5.26 -7.56
N ILE A 89 -11.76 -6.29 -6.89
CA ILE A 89 -10.32 -6.54 -6.76
C ILE A 89 -9.73 -6.97 -8.10
N GLU A 90 -10.42 -7.86 -8.82
CA GLU A 90 -10.03 -8.30 -10.17
C GLU A 90 -10.04 -7.14 -11.16
N TRP A 91 -11.01 -6.23 -11.04
CA TRP A 91 -11.07 -5.03 -11.84
C TRP A 91 -9.84 -4.15 -11.63
N ASN A 92 -9.48 -3.87 -10.38
CA ASN A 92 -8.27 -3.11 -10.05
C ASN A 92 -7.01 -3.78 -10.62
N ILE A 93 -6.89 -5.11 -10.48
CA ILE A 93 -5.75 -5.87 -11.04
C ILE A 93 -5.68 -5.70 -12.57
N GLY A 94 -6.82 -5.83 -13.25
CA GLY A 94 -6.92 -5.67 -14.71
C GLY A 94 -6.58 -4.27 -15.19
N GLU A 95 -7.10 -3.25 -14.51
CA GLU A 95 -6.80 -1.84 -14.81
C GLU A 95 -5.31 -1.55 -14.68
N VAL A 96 -4.69 -1.99 -13.59
CA VAL A 96 -3.25 -1.79 -13.38
C VAL A 96 -2.41 -2.59 -14.37
N ALA A 97 -2.80 -3.82 -14.70
CA ALA A 97 -2.11 -4.60 -15.74
C ALA A 97 -2.15 -3.87 -17.10
N GLY A 98 -3.27 -3.24 -17.43
CA GLY A 98 -3.41 -2.40 -18.63
C GLY A 98 -2.49 -1.19 -18.61
N VAL A 99 -2.42 -0.47 -17.50
CA VAL A 99 -1.49 0.67 -17.32
C VAL A 99 -0.04 0.21 -17.45
N MET A 100 0.33 -0.88 -16.79
CA MET A 100 1.68 -1.46 -16.88
C MET A 100 2.05 -1.84 -18.30
N ALA A 101 1.13 -2.47 -19.04
CA ALA A 101 1.35 -2.86 -20.42
C ALA A 101 1.56 -1.65 -21.34
N ALA A 102 0.72 -0.61 -21.21
CA ALA A 102 0.86 0.63 -21.96
C ALA A 102 2.22 1.31 -21.69
N MET A 103 2.58 1.45 -20.41
CA MET A 103 3.88 2.01 -20.03
C MET A 103 5.07 1.17 -20.53
N ALA A 104 4.93 -0.16 -20.52
CA ALA A 104 5.98 -1.05 -21.02
C ALA A 104 6.21 -0.91 -22.53
N LEU A 105 5.14 -0.75 -23.29
CA LEU A 105 5.22 -0.50 -24.74
C LEU A 105 5.87 0.86 -25.05
N GLU A 106 5.54 1.89 -24.30
CA GLU A 106 6.13 3.23 -24.49
C GLU A 106 7.61 3.27 -24.13
N LYS A 107 8.03 2.54 -23.10
CA LYS A 107 9.40 2.61 -22.54
C LYS A 107 10.31 1.46 -22.97
N GLY A 108 9.79 0.48 -23.69
CA GLY A 108 10.54 -0.69 -24.12
C GLY A 108 10.87 -1.70 -23.01
N GLY A 109 10.12 -1.68 -21.90
CA GLY A 109 10.30 -2.61 -20.78
C GLY A 109 9.37 -2.32 -19.61
N LEU A 110 9.29 -3.24 -18.64
CA LEU A 110 8.44 -3.09 -17.47
C LEU A 110 8.82 -1.84 -16.67
N PRO A 111 7.85 -0.99 -16.32
CA PRO A 111 8.09 0.19 -15.50
C PRO A 111 8.42 -0.20 -14.05
N PRO A 112 9.20 0.60 -13.33
CA PRO A 112 9.39 0.40 -11.90
C PRO A 112 8.09 0.70 -11.13
N ALA A 113 7.89 0.04 -10.00
CA ALA A 113 6.67 0.15 -9.20
C ALA A 113 6.27 1.61 -8.89
N GLY A 114 7.23 2.46 -8.51
CA GLY A 114 6.95 3.87 -8.22
C GLY A 114 6.39 4.66 -9.41
N ALA A 115 6.75 4.30 -10.64
CA ALA A 115 6.19 4.91 -11.84
C ALA A 115 4.75 4.44 -12.09
N VAL A 116 4.47 3.15 -11.90
CA VAL A 116 3.10 2.60 -11.97
C VAL A 116 2.22 3.25 -10.91
N GLN A 117 2.68 3.30 -9.66
CA GLN A 117 1.97 3.92 -8.54
C GLN A 117 1.62 5.39 -8.81
N ALA A 118 2.55 6.14 -9.42
CA ALA A 118 2.29 7.52 -9.79
C ALA A 118 1.18 7.68 -10.84
N GLU A 119 1.07 6.73 -11.77
CA GLU A 119 0.01 6.74 -12.79
C GLU A 119 -1.34 6.28 -12.23
N ILE A 120 -1.38 5.13 -11.55
CA ILE A 120 -2.64 4.55 -11.09
C ILE A 120 -3.32 5.41 -10.00
N THR A 121 -2.54 6.13 -9.18
CA THR A 121 -3.12 7.08 -8.21
C THR A 121 -3.79 8.29 -8.87
N LYS A 122 -3.48 8.62 -10.14
CA LYS A 122 -4.24 9.62 -10.92
C LYS A 122 -5.63 9.10 -11.30
N LEU A 123 -5.77 7.80 -11.41
CA LEU A 123 -7.04 7.11 -11.71
C LEU A 123 -7.88 6.83 -10.45
N GLY A 124 -7.40 7.23 -9.26
CA GLY A 124 -8.09 7.00 -8.01
C GLY A 124 -7.81 5.64 -7.38
N VAL A 125 -6.78 4.90 -7.83
CA VAL A 125 -6.42 3.61 -7.23
C VAL A 125 -5.67 3.83 -5.92
N PRO A 126 -6.19 3.32 -4.78
CA PRO A 126 -5.54 3.46 -3.48
C PRO A 126 -4.37 2.48 -3.35
N LEU A 127 -3.24 2.94 -2.79
CA LEU A 127 -2.06 2.09 -2.54
C LEU A 127 -2.03 1.53 -1.11
N VAL A 128 -2.71 2.20 -0.20
CA VAL A 128 -2.88 1.82 1.21
C VAL A 128 -4.35 1.98 1.56
N TRP A 129 -4.90 1.10 2.37
CA TRP A 129 -6.28 1.25 2.82
C TRP A 129 -6.38 2.34 3.88
N PHE A 130 -7.16 3.38 3.59
CA PHE A 130 -7.57 4.42 4.53
C PHE A 130 -9.08 4.61 4.45
N ASP A 131 -9.75 4.63 5.60
CA ASP A 131 -11.22 4.80 5.66
C ASP A 131 -11.65 6.27 5.47
N ASP A 132 -10.73 7.21 5.66
CA ASP A 132 -10.95 8.65 5.69
C ASP A 132 -10.29 9.41 4.52
N VAL A 133 -9.80 8.70 3.51
CA VAL A 133 -9.20 9.31 2.31
C VAL A 133 -9.97 8.83 1.07
N PRO A 134 -11.12 9.44 0.77
CA PRO A 134 -11.89 9.10 -0.44
C PRO A 134 -11.12 9.50 -1.70
N THR A 135 -11.47 8.89 -2.83
CA THR A 135 -10.75 9.06 -4.11
C THR A 135 -10.81 10.49 -4.68
N ASP A 136 -11.79 11.27 -4.28
CA ASP A 136 -11.96 12.69 -4.63
C ASP A 136 -11.29 13.66 -3.63
N HIS A 137 -10.65 13.14 -2.58
CA HIS A 137 -9.92 13.98 -1.64
C HIS A 137 -8.76 14.69 -2.35
N PRO A 138 -8.59 16.02 -2.19
CA PRO A 138 -7.57 16.80 -2.93
C PRO A 138 -6.14 16.31 -2.70
N SER A 139 -5.86 15.72 -1.54
CA SER A 139 -4.56 15.16 -1.19
C SER A 139 -4.45 13.64 -1.40
N PHE A 140 -5.45 12.98 -2.02
CA PHE A 140 -5.49 11.52 -2.20
C PHE A 140 -4.15 10.97 -2.72
N ARG A 141 -3.67 11.49 -3.84
CA ARG A 141 -2.42 11.03 -4.45
C ARG A 141 -1.21 11.25 -3.55
N ALA A 142 -1.12 12.42 -2.94
CA ALA A 142 0.01 12.78 -2.08
C ALA A 142 0.10 11.85 -0.87
N ILE A 143 -1.04 11.60 -0.19
CA ILE A 143 -1.13 10.73 0.98
C ILE A 143 -0.73 9.30 0.60
N HIS A 144 -1.32 8.73 -0.45
CA HIS A 144 -1.02 7.36 -0.85
C HIS A 144 0.44 7.16 -1.29
N LEU A 145 1.00 8.10 -2.06
CA LEU A 145 2.39 8.05 -2.48
C LEU A 145 3.37 8.27 -1.33
N ALA A 146 3.05 9.15 -0.39
CA ALA A 146 3.88 9.36 0.80
C ALA A 146 3.81 8.16 1.75
N ALA A 147 2.61 7.61 1.97
CA ALA A 147 2.41 6.44 2.83
C ALA A 147 3.17 5.20 2.33
N ILE A 148 3.10 4.90 1.02
CA ILE A 148 3.79 3.73 0.47
C ILE A 148 5.31 3.87 0.46
N ARG A 149 5.82 5.10 0.49
CA ARG A 149 7.26 5.42 0.60
C ARG A 149 7.74 5.55 2.04
N GLY A 150 6.84 5.43 3.02
CA GLY A 150 7.17 5.59 4.44
C GLY A 150 7.43 7.04 4.86
N TRP A 151 7.04 8.03 4.05
CA TRP A 151 7.13 9.46 4.39
C TRP A 151 5.92 9.95 5.18
N TYR A 152 4.82 9.22 5.11
CA TYR A 152 3.60 9.46 5.87
C TYR A 152 3.36 8.27 6.80
N PRO A 153 3.04 8.49 8.07
CA PRO A 153 2.84 7.40 9.02
C PRO A 153 1.63 6.54 8.63
N VAL A 154 1.83 5.23 8.67
CA VAL A 154 0.76 4.24 8.48
C VAL A 154 0.62 3.48 9.77
N ASP A 155 -0.36 3.88 10.59
CA ASP A 155 -0.63 3.24 11.86
C ASP A 155 -1.12 1.79 11.67
N ALA A 156 -0.53 0.85 12.39
CA ALA A 156 -0.92 -0.54 12.35
C ALA A 156 -2.22 -0.83 13.13
N HIS A 157 -2.65 0.07 14.01
CA HIS A 157 -3.77 -0.12 14.93
C HIS A 157 -5.06 0.58 14.49
N ASN A 158 -4.99 1.45 13.47
CA ASN A 158 -6.16 2.08 12.89
C ASN A 158 -6.06 2.16 11.35
N LEU A 159 -7.15 2.52 10.69
CA LEU A 159 -7.24 2.63 9.23
C LEU A 159 -7.38 4.09 8.77
N HIS A 160 -7.11 5.06 9.65
CA HIS A 160 -7.21 6.48 9.33
C HIS A 160 -5.85 7.07 8.95
N ALA A 161 -5.88 7.96 7.97
CA ALA A 161 -4.77 8.85 7.64
C ALA A 161 -4.88 10.18 8.40
N SER A 162 -6.10 10.59 8.74
CA SER A 162 -6.40 11.87 9.39
C SER A 162 -5.90 13.08 8.59
N PRO A 163 -6.27 13.22 7.30
CA PRO A 163 -5.68 14.17 6.37
C PRO A 163 -5.86 15.64 6.76
N ASP A 164 -6.91 15.94 7.52
CA ASP A 164 -7.26 17.31 7.96
C ASP A 164 -6.79 17.62 9.39
N SER A 165 -6.12 16.68 10.04
CA SER A 165 -5.58 16.89 11.38
C SER A 165 -4.33 17.76 11.35
N PRO A 166 -4.14 18.65 12.33
CA PRO A 166 -2.91 19.40 12.45
C PRO A 166 -1.74 18.46 12.70
N VAL A 167 -0.63 18.71 12.02
CA VAL A 167 0.62 17.96 12.19
C VAL A 167 1.52 18.72 13.17
N THR A 168 2.13 18.00 14.09
CA THR A 168 3.13 18.57 15.00
C THR A 168 4.44 18.83 14.27
N ARG A 169 5.29 19.70 14.83
CA ARG A 169 6.63 19.95 14.27
C ARG A 169 7.50 18.69 14.28
N PHE A 170 7.34 17.81 15.26
CA PHE A 170 8.06 16.54 15.34
C PHE A 170 7.63 15.57 14.23
N GLU A 171 6.34 15.44 13.98
CA GLU A 171 5.82 14.63 12.89
C GLU A 171 6.27 15.16 11.52
N ALA A 172 6.22 16.47 11.33
CA ALA A 172 6.69 17.09 10.10
C ALA A 172 8.21 16.86 9.90
N ALA A 173 9.01 16.99 10.96
CA ALA A 173 10.45 16.74 10.90
C ALA A 173 10.76 15.27 10.61
N ALA A 174 10.03 14.34 11.22
CA ALA A 174 10.16 12.91 10.96
C ALA A 174 9.81 12.56 9.50
N ALA A 175 8.74 13.15 8.95
CA ALA A 175 8.38 12.98 7.56
C ALA A 175 9.46 13.50 6.59
N LEU A 176 10.05 14.66 6.90
CA LEU A 176 11.16 15.22 6.12
C LEU A 176 12.41 14.36 6.20
N ALA A 177 12.75 13.82 7.38
CA ALA A 177 13.85 12.88 7.54
C ALA A 177 13.62 11.61 6.72
N ALA A 178 12.43 11.02 6.81
CA ALA A 178 12.04 9.84 6.04
C ALA A 178 12.12 10.09 4.52
N TYR A 179 11.72 11.28 4.06
CA TYR A 179 11.89 11.67 2.65
C TYR A 179 13.35 11.69 2.22
N GLN A 180 14.27 12.05 3.10
CA GLN A 180 15.73 12.00 2.87
C GLN A 180 16.33 10.60 3.04
N GLY A 181 15.52 9.60 3.36
CA GLY A 181 15.95 8.21 3.56
C GLY A 181 16.44 7.90 4.98
N GLU A 182 16.17 8.79 5.95
CA GLU A 182 16.58 8.63 7.33
C GLU A 182 15.39 8.26 8.23
N GLN A 183 15.60 7.33 9.14
CA GLN A 183 14.59 6.90 10.12
C GLN A 183 14.85 7.63 11.45
N LEU A 184 14.41 8.87 11.54
CA LEU A 184 14.51 9.73 12.72
C LEU A 184 13.13 10.12 13.22
N GLU A 185 12.98 10.21 14.53
CA GLU A 185 11.73 10.59 15.19
C GLU A 185 11.96 11.64 16.29
N GLY A 186 10.90 12.30 16.69
CA GLY A 186 10.87 13.23 17.79
C GLY A 186 11.96 14.31 17.72
N LYS A 187 12.66 14.51 18.83
CA LYS A 187 13.70 15.54 18.97
C LYS A 187 14.84 15.38 17.97
N ALA A 188 15.29 14.14 17.70
CA ALA A 188 16.39 13.90 16.77
C ALA A 188 16.06 14.32 15.34
N ALA A 189 14.83 14.02 14.89
CA ALA A 189 14.33 14.46 13.58
C ALA A 189 14.26 15.99 13.51
N ALA A 190 13.77 16.60 14.55
CA ALA A 190 13.59 18.05 14.64
C ALA A 190 14.93 18.82 14.66
N GLU A 191 15.89 18.39 15.47
CA GLU A 191 17.25 18.97 15.49
C GLU A 191 17.92 18.89 14.12
N LYS A 192 17.77 17.74 13.46
CA LYS A 192 18.27 17.57 12.09
C LYS A 192 17.57 18.48 11.10
N ALA A 193 16.25 18.53 11.11
CA ALA A 193 15.47 19.36 10.19
C ALA A 193 15.84 20.85 10.28
N VAL A 194 16.12 21.34 11.49
CA VAL A 194 16.62 22.71 11.70
C VAL A 194 18.06 22.86 11.21
N LYS A 195 18.94 21.92 11.56
CA LYS A 195 20.36 21.96 11.15
C LYS A 195 20.53 21.98 9.62
N GLU A 196 19.72 21.19 8.93
CA GLU A 196 19.74 21.09 7.45
C GLU A 196 18.92 22.21 6.77
N GLY A 197 18.26 23.08 7.54
CA GLY A 197 17.45 24.17 7.01
C GLY A 197 16.11 23.75 6.40
N TRP A 198 15.64 22.53 6.69
CA TRP A 198 14.33 22.05 6.23
C TRP A 198 13.19 22.68 7.00
N MET A 199 13.45 23.10 8.22
CA MET A 199 12.51 23.80 9.10
C MET A 199 13.20 24.98 9.77
N ALA A 200 12.45 26.06 9.99
CA ALA A 200 12.95 27.19 10.77
C ALA A 200 13.17 26.77 12.22
N GLY A 201 14.31 27.14 12.80
CA GLY A 201 14.53 27.10 14.24
C GLY A 201 13.62 28.13 14.92
N ASP A 202 13.10 27.80 16.09
CA ASP A 202 12.36 28.71 16.94
C ASP A 202 13.10 28.78 18.30
N ASP A 203 13.28 29.99 18.83
CA ASP A 203 13.91 30.22 20.14
C ASP A 203 13.04 29.73 21.32
N ARG A 204 11.81 29.33 21.04
CA ARG A 204 10.91 28.75 22.03
C ARG A 204 11.15 27.24 22.09
N ASN A 205 11.17 26.71 23.30
CA ASN A 205 11.26 25.25 23.55
C ASN A 205 10.09 24.52 22.86
N TRP A 206 10.27 24.21 21.60
CA TRP A 206 9.37 23.34 20.83
C TRP A 206 9.57 21.85 21.14
N ILE A 207 10.18 21.60 22.29
CA ILE A 207 10.47 20.29 22.86
C ILE A 207 9.23 19.63 23.47
N ASP A 208 8.22 20.41 23.76
CA ASP A 208 6.97 19.96 24.42
C ASP A 208 5.80 19.93 23.43
N GLY A 209 5.95 19.25 22.32
CA GLY A 209 5.04 18.84 21.27
C GLY A 209 3.71 19.54 21.11
#